data_c457b0a6e5ab485be25979602287a149
#
_entry.id   c457b0a6e5ab485be25979602287a149
#
_cell.length_a   1.000
_cell.length_b   1.000
_cell.length_c   1.000
_cell.angle_alpha   90.00
_cell.angle_beta   90.00
_cell.angle_gamma   90.00
#
_symmetry.space_group_name_H-M   'P 1'
#
loop_
_entity.id
_entity.type
_entity.pdbx_description
1 polymer ?
#
loop_
_entity_poly.entity_id
_entity_poly.type
_entity_poly.pdbx_seq_one_letter_code
_entity_poly.pdbx_strand_id
1 'polypeptide(L)'
;CLSRAAESLRPRTPDPARLAAWSAGETGLPFLDACMRYLAATGWLNFRMRAMVMSTAAYHLWLDWRATGPVLARMFTDYEPGIHWPQVQMQSGVTAINTPRIYNPVKQGLDQDPTGAFTRRWLPELARLPDKWIHRPWEAPAEVLAHAGVALGQTYPHPIVELPASREAALAAYATLREPIAPTRA
;
A
#
# COMPACT_ATOMS: atom_id res chain seq x y z
N CYS A 1 -6.61 20.63 -7.43
CA CYS A 1 -6.42 21.46 -6.21
C CYS A 1 -5.83 20.61 -5.10
N LEU A 2 -4.71 21.02 -4.54
CA LEU A 2 -4.12 20.38 -3.35
C LEU A 2 -4.65 21.09 -2.09
N SER A 3 -4.96 20.29 -1.07
CA SER A 3 -5.26 20.78 0.28
C SER A 3 -3.95 20.96 1.04
N ARG A 4 -3.55 22.19 1.35
CA ARG A 4 -2.34 22.47 2.14
C ARG A 4 -2.37 21.76 3.49
N ALA A 5 -3.52 21.71 4.14
CA ALA A 5 -3.68 21.01 5.41
C ALA A 5 -3.45 19.50 5.27
N ALA A 6 -4.02 18.85 4.25
CA ALA A 6 -3.80 17.42 3.99
C ALA A 6 -2.34 17.12 3.56
N GLU A 7 -1.68 18.05 2.88
CA GLU A 7 -0.27 17.91 2.50
C GLU A 7 0.70 17.97 3.70
N SER A 8 0.30 18.61 4.80
CA SER A 8 1.12 18.72 6.01
C SER A 8 0.95 17.56 7.00
N LEU A 9 0.03 16.65 6.75
CA LEU A 9 -0.21 15.50 7.65
C LEU A 9 0.96 14.52 7.71
N ARG A 10 1.70 14.37 6.61
CA ARG A 10 2.81 13.41 6.50
C ARG A 10 4.16 14.12 6.52
N PRO A 11 5.18 13.51 7.16
CA PRO A 11 6.52 14.05 7.11
C PRO A 11 7.05 14.06 5.66
N ARG A 12 7.75 15.13 5.27
CA ARG A 12 8.36 15.25 3.94
C ARG A 12 9.52 14.27 3.74
N THR A 13 10.24 13.98 4.80
CA THR A 13 11.29 12.96 4.81
C THR A 13 10.61 11.62 5.08
N PRO A 14 10.60 10.70 4.11
CA PRO A 14 9.97 9.41 4.30
C PRO A 14 10.78 8.54 5.26
N ASP A 15 10.10 7.59 5.90
CA ASP A 15 10.77 6.47 6.55
C ASP A 15 11.48 5.63 5.46
N PRO A 16 12.82 5.55 5.47
CA PRO A 16 13.57 4.91 4.40
C PRO A 16 13.33 3.39 4.34
N ALA A 17 13.11 2.74 5.49
CA ALA A 17 12.88 1.30 5.54
C ALA A 17 11.49 0.96 4.93
N ARG A 18 10.46 1.73 5.29
CA ARG A 18 9.12 1.56 4.71
C ARG A 18 9.10 1.83 3.21
N LEU A 19 9.79 2.89 2.77
CA LEU A 19 9.86 3.22 1.35
C LEU A 19 10.60 2.13 0.56
N ALA A 20 11.71 1.63 1.09
CA ALA A 20 12.48 0.54 0.47
C ALA A 20 11.64 -0.74 0.38
N ALA A 21 11.05 -1.19 1.50
CA ALA A 21 10.22 -2.39 1.54
C ALA A 21 9.02 -2.31 0.57
N TRP A 22 8.33 -1.16 0.53
CA TRP A 22 7.24 -0.94 -0.42
C TRP A 22 7.71 -0.97 -1.87
N SER A 23 8.82 -0.30 -2.18
CA SER A 23 9.35 -0.24 -3.54
C SER A 23 9.82 -1.62 -4.05
N ALA A 24 10.37 -2.45 -3.14
CA ALA A 24 10.86 -3.78 -3.46
C ALA A 24 9.77 -4.87 -3.48
N GLY A 25 8.56 -4.59 -2.94
CA GLY A 25 7.54 -5.62 -2.73
C GLY A 25 7.95 -6.59 -1.62
N GLU A 26 8.35 -6.03 -0.47
CA GLU A 26 8.82 -6.73 0.73
C GLU A 26 8.14 -6.21 2.01
N THR A 27 6.88 -5.81 1.88
CA THR A 27 6.12 -5.24 3.00
C THR A 27 5.54 -6.28 3.94
N GLY A 28 5.55 -7.56 3.57
CA GLY A 28 4.85 -8.62 4.27
C GLY A 28 3.33 -8.65 4.01
N LEU A 29 2.85 -7.90 3.03
CA LEU A 29 1.47 -7.87 2.57
C LEU A 29 1.40 -8.51 1.17
N PRO A 30 1.08 -9.83 1.06
CA PRO A 30 1.37 -10.61 -0.15
C PRO A 30 0.79 -10.04 -1.45
N PHE A 31 -0.46 -9.62 -1.47
CA PHE A 31 -1.05 -9.10 -2.71
C PHE A 31 -0.45 -7.75 -3.13
N LEU A 32 -0.08 -6.89 -2.17
CA LEU A 32 0.65 -5.66 -2.42
C LEU A 32 2.04 -5.96 -3.00
N ASP A 33 2.77 -6.86 -2.34
CA ASP A 33 4.14 -7.23 -2.72
C ASP A 33 4.17 -7.87 -4.11
N ALA A 34 3.21 -8.76 -4.40
CA ALA A 34 3.04 -9.34 -5.73
C ALA A 34 2.78 -8.27 -6.80
N CYS A 35 1.94 -7.27 -6.50
CA CYS A 35 1.69 -6.15 -7.41
C CYS A 35 2.95 -5.32 -7.67
N MET A 36 3.75 -5.01 -6.63
CA MET A 36 4.97 -4.23 -6.80
C MET A 36 6.05 -5.01 -7.58
N ARG A 37 6.23 -6.32 -7.31
CA ARG A 37 7.15 -7.16 -8.07
C ARG A 37 6.70 -7.36 -9.51
N TYR A 38 5.40 -7.54 -9.75
CA TYR A 38 4.84 -7.57 -11.09
C TYR A 38 5.09 -6.26 -11.84
N LEU A 39 4.85 -5.11 -11.19
CA LEU A 39 5.11 -3.80 -11.76
C LEU A 39 6.60 -3.64 -12.13
N ALA A 40 7.51 -4.01 -11.23
CA ALA A 40 8.95 -3.93 -11.47
C ALA A 40 9.40 -4.77 -12.69
N ALA A 41 8.76 -5.93 -12.89
CA ALA A 41 9.12 -6.85 -13.98
C ALA A 41 8.46 -6.48 -15.32
N THR A 42 7.26 -5.88 -15.31
CA THR A 42 6.46 -5.68 -16.54
C THR A 42 6.23 -4.22 -16.91
N GLY A 43 6.42 -3.31 -15.97
CA GLY A 43 6.15 -1.89 -16.16
C GLY A 43 4.66 -1.54 -16.18
N TRP A 44 3.77 -2.45 -15.76
CA TRP A 44 2.33 -2.23 -15.88
C TRP A 44 1.54 -2.73 -14.68
N LEU A 45 0.48 -1.99 -14.33
CA LEU A 45 -0.58 -2.41 -13.41
C LEU A 45 -1.92 -1.91 -13.94
N ASN A 46 -3.00 -2.67 -13.68
CA ASN A 46 -4.34 -2.17 -13.93
C ASN A 46 -4.70 -1.03 -12.95
N PHE A 47 -5.72 -0.25 -13.29
CA PHE A 47 -6.10 0.95 -12.54
C PHE A 47 -6.35 0.69 -11.05
N ARG A 48 -7.06 -0.38 -10.72
CA ARG A 48 -7.39 -0.73 -9.32
C ARG A 48 -6.14 -1.02 -8.50
N MET A 49 -5.18 -1.76 -9.07
CA MET A 49 -3.93 -2.07 -8.38
C MET A 49 -3.04 -0.83 -8.25
N ARG A 50 -3.01 0.07 -9.24
CA ARG A 50 -2.33 1.38 -9.11
C ARG A 50 -2.88 2.17 -7.93
N ALA A 51 -4.20 2.23 -7.81
CA ALA A 51 -4.86 2.90 -6.68
C ALA A 51 -4.52 2.25 -5.33
N MET A 52 -4.54 0.92 -5.26
CA MET A 52 -4.22 0.18 -4.04
C MET A 52 -2.77 0.38 -3.60
N VAL A 53 -1.79 0.23 -4.49
CA VAL A 53 -0.36 0.36 -4.12
C VAL A 53 -0.06 1.76 -3.61
N MET A 54 -0.65 2.80 -4.24
CA MET A 54 -0.47 4.18 -3.80
C MET A 54 -1.21 4.47 -2.49
N SER A 55 -2.45 4.00 -2.35
CA SER A 55 -3.24 4.15 -1.13
C SER A 55 -2.55 3.47 0.06
N THR A 56 -2.01 2.26 -0.13
CA THR A 56 -1.29 1.56 0.94
C THR A 56 -0.05 2.32 1.38
N ALA A 57 0.75 2.82 0.44
CA ALA A 57 1.91 3.66 0.75
C ALA A 57 1.52 4.90 1.55
N ALA A 58 0.45 5.59 1.13
CA ALA A 58 0.04 6.84 1.74
C ALA A 58 -0.64 6.67 3.11
N TYR A 59 -1.52 5.68 3.28
CA TYR A 59 -2.35 5.59 4.49
C TYR A 59 -1.82 4.57 5.50
N HIS A 60 -1.37 3.41 5.04
CA HIS A 60 -0.86 2.37 5.94
C HIS A 60 0.61 2.58 6.28
N LEU A 61 1.44 2.90 5.29
CA LEU A 61 2.88 3.16 5.52
C LEU A 61 3.18 4.60 5.88
N TRP A 62 2.21 5.50 5.77
CA TRP A 62 2.29 6.93 6.08
C TRP A 62 3.39 7.66 5.31
N LEU A 63 3.59 7.29 4.04
CA LEU A 63 4.59 7.88 3.15
C LEU A 63 4.02 9.08 2.38
N ASP A 64 4.81 10.15 2.24
CA ASP A 64 4.44 11.31 1.41
C ASP A 64 4.44 10.92 -0.07
N TRP A 65 3.46 11.40 -0.82
CA TRP A 65 3.32 11.13 -2.25
C TRP A 65 4.51 11.62 -3.09
N ARG A 66 5.26 12.61 -2.59
CA ARG A 66 6.46 13.10 -3.27
C ARG A 66 7.64 12.14 -3.19
N ALA A 67 7.62 11.23 -2.24
CA ALA A 67 8.58 10.13 -2.17
C ALA A 67 8.15 8.94 -3.02
N THR A 68 6.87 8.57 -2.98
CA THR A 68 6.33 7.38 -3.63
C THR A 68 5.98 7.59 -5.12
N GLY A 69 5.47 8.77 -5.47
CA GLY A 69 5.12 9.10 -6.86
C GLY A 69 6.27 8.95 -7.85
N PRO A 70 7.48 9.46 -7.58
CA PRO A 70 8.63 9.27 -8.46
C PRO A 70 9.08 7.82 -8.62
N VAL A 71 8.87 6.97 -7.61
CA VAL A 71 9.15 5.53 -7.71
C VAL A 71 8.23 4.90 -8.74
N LEU A 72 6.92 5.10 -8.61
CA LEU A 72 5.93 4.59 -9.57
C LEU A 72 6.13 5.17 -10.97
N ALA A 73 6.44 6.48 -11.09
CA ALA A 73 6.67 7.12 -12.37
C ALA A 73 7.83 6.47 -13.17
N ARG A 74 8.87 6.02 -12.49
CA ARG A 74 9.99 5.30 -13.12
C ARG A 74 9.67 3.85 -13.51
N MET A 75 8.67 3.26 -12.87
CA MET A 75 8.29 1.87 -13.11
C MET A 75 7.26 1.70 -14.24
N PHE A 76 6.35 2.67 -14.42
CA PHE A 76 5.30 2.57 -15.43
C PHE A 76 5.82 2.86 -16.85
N THR A 77 5.66 1.89 -17.75
CA THR A 77 5.98 2.06 -19.19
C THR A 77 4.99 2.99 -19.90
N ASP A 78 3.78 3.09 -19.39
CA ASP A 78 2.71 3.99 -19.87
C ASP A 78 2.62 5.28 -19.03
N TYR A 79 3.75 5.74 -18.47
CA TYR A 79 3.80 6.96 -17.69
C TYR A 79 3.37 8.18 -18.52
N GLU A 80 2.33 8.85 -18.02
CA GLU A 80 1.83 10.13 -18.54
C GLU A 80 1.72 11.13 -17.37
N PRO A 81 2.52 12.20 -17.34
CA PRO A 81 2.56 13.14 -16.22
C PRO A 81 1.20 13.73 -15.84
N GLY A 82 0.40 14.06 -16.85
CA GLY A 82 -0.94 14.66 -16.70
C GLY A 82 -1.94 13.72 -16.03
N ILE A 83 -1.71 12.42 -16.08
CA ILE A 83 -2.54 11.39 -15.43
C ILE A 83 -1.89 10.95 -14.12
N HIS A 84 -0.60 10.68 -14.14
CA HIS A 84 0.12 10.10 -13.01
C HIS A 84 0.05 10.97 -11.75
N TRP A 85 0.46 12.22 -11.83
CA TRP A 85 0.53 13.08 -10.65
C TRP A 85 -0.83 13.37 -10.02
N PRO A 86 -1.90 13.72 -10.79
CA PRO A 86 -3.24 13.86 -10.21
C PRO A 86 -3.74 12.58 -9.53
N GLN A 87 -3.48 11.40 -10.11
CA GLN A 87 -3.87 10.12 -9.52
C GLN A 87 -3.10 9.82 -8.22
N VAL A 88 -1.79 10.00 -8.22
CA VAL A 88 -0.95 9.85 -7.03
C VAL A 88 -1.42 10.76 -5.90
N GLN A 89 -1.70 12.02 -6.18
CA GLN A 89 -2.20 12.99 -5.22
C GLN A 89 -3.59 12.63 -4.70
N MET A 90 -4.50 12.22 -5.58
CA MET A 90 -5.84 11.79 -5.23
C MET A 90 -5.83 10.55 -4.33
N GLN A 91 -5.06 9.52 -4.70
CA GLN A 91 -4.96 8.28 -3.93
C GLN A 91 -4.23 8.48 -2.59
N SER A 92 -3.42 9.52 -2.46
CA SER A 92 -2.79 9.90 -1.19
C SER A 92 -3.69 10.76 -0.29
N GLY A 93 -4.88 11.17 -0.78
CA GLY A 93 -5.81 12.00 -0.04
C GLY A 93 -5.37 13.44 0.17
N VAL A 94 -4.46 13.97 -0.65
CA VAL A 94 -4.00 15.36 -0.55
C VAL A 94 -4.79 16.33 -1.42
N THR A 95 -5.76 15.85 -2.19
CA THR A 95 -6.72 16.66 -2.92
C THR A 95 -7.97 16.90 -2.07
N ALA A 96 -8.57 18.09 -2.18
CA ALA A 96 -9.79 18.44 -1.44
C ALA A 96 -11.07 17.79 -2.01
N ILE A 97 -10.95 16.96 -3.06
CA ILE A 97 -12.10 16.53 -3.88
C ILE A 97 -12.78 15.29 -3.31
N ASN A 98 -12.04 14.38 -2.67
CA ASN A 98 -12.56 13.09 -2.25
C ASN A 98 -12.29 12.78 -0.79
N THR A 99 -13.21 12.05 -0.16
CA THR A 99 -12.96 11.37 1.11
C THR A 99 -11.81 10.40 0.96
N PRO A 100 -10.93 10.24 1.97
CA PRO A 100 -9.84 9.27 1.93
C PRO A 100 -10.32 7.86 1.56
N ARG A 101 -9.78 7.28 0.51
CA ARG A 101 -10.05 5.91 0.07
C ARG A 101 -8.92 5.01 0.53
N ILE A 102 -9.07 4.43 1.71
CA ILE A 102 -8.07 3.54 2.29
C ILE A 102 -8.35 2.11 1.80
N TYR A 103 -7.52 1.63 0.87
CA TYR A 103 -7.59 0.25 0.40
C TYR A 103 -7.03 -0.70 1.45
N ASN A 104 -7.71 -1.84 1.63
CA ASN A 104 -7.17 -2.94 2.43
C ASN A 104 -6.53 -3.96 1.47
N PRO A 105 -5.21 -4.14 1.44
CA PRO A 105 -4.53 -5.02 0.49
C PRO A 105 -4.89 -6.50 0.67
N VAL A 106 -5.21 -6.96 1.89
CA VAL A 106 -5.71 -8.31 2.14
C VAL A 106 -7.07 -8.52 1.47
N LYS A 107 -8.00 -7.58 1.70
CA LYS A 107 -9.31 -7.65 1.04
C LYS A 107 -9.19 -7.60 -0.48
N GLN A 108 -8.29 -6.77 -1.01
CA GLN A 108 -8.06 -6.74 -2.46
C GLN A 108 -7.50 -8.07 -2.98
N GLY A 109 -6.62 -8.73 -2.24
CA GLY A 109 -6.15 -10.08 -2.58
C GLY A 109 -7.30 -11.09 -2.62
N LEU A 110 -8.12 -11.12 -1.59
CA LEU A 110 -9.27 -12.04 -1.52
C LEU A 110 -10.30 -11.78 -2.65
N ASP A 111 -10.52 -10.51 -3.02
CA ASP A 111 -11.50 -10.14 -4.05
C ASP A 111 -10.98 -10.35 -5.49
N GLN A 112 -9.67 -10.14 -5.74
CA GLN A 112 -9.09 -10.08 -7.09
C GLN A 112 -8.22 -11.30 -7.45
N ASP A 113 -7.74 -12.02 -6.45
CA ASP A 113 -6.89 -13.20 -6.58
C ASP A 113 -7.28 -14.27 -5.54
N PRO A 114 -8.55 -14.71 -5.52
CA PRO A 114 -9.09 -15.58 -4.45
C PRO A 114 -8.35 -16.91 -4.31
N THR A 115 -7.79 -17.44 -5.37
CA THR A 115 -6.98 -18.67 -5.37
C THR A 115 -5.50 -18.39 -5.10
N GLY A 116 -5.07 -17.13 -5.04
CA GLY A 116 -3.68 -16.77 -4.89
C GLY A 116 -2.78 -17.09 -6.10
N ALA A 117 -3.36 -17.34 -7.27
CA ALA A 117 -2.60 -17.72 -8.46
C ALA A 117 -1.62 -16.63 -8.91
N PHE A 118 -2.08 -15.38 -8.92
CA PHE A 118 -1.24 -14.22 -9.20
C PHE A 118 -0.19 -14.02 -8.11
N THR A 119 -0.61 -14.06 -6.84
CA THR A 119 0.29 -13.90 -5.70
C THR A 119 1.40 -14.93 -5.71
N ARG A 120 1.09 -16.23 -5.92
CA ARG A 120 2.10 -17.31 -6.00
C ARG A 120 3.08 -17.12 -7.14
N ARG A 121 2.62 -16.62 -8.27
CA ARG A 121 3.49 -16.38 -9.44
C ARG A 121 4.57 -15.34 -9.13
N TRP A 122 4.24 -14.31 -8.36
CA TRP A 122 5.14 -13.19 -8.08
C TRP A 122 5.83 -13.28 -6.72
N LEU A 123 5.34 -14.19 -5.86
CA LEU A 123 5.93 -14.54 -4.57
C LEU A 123 6.14 -16.07 -4.52
N PRO A 124 7.12 -16.62 -5.26
CA PRO A 124 7.35 -18.05 -5.30
C PRO A 124 7.66 -18.65 -3.94
N GLU A 125 8.17 -17.87 -2.99
CA GLU A 125 8.39 -18.25 -1.60
C GLU A 125 7.07 -18.60 -0.87
N LEU A 126 5.93 -18.14 -1.35
CA LEU A 126 4.61 -18.47 -0.80
C LEU A 126 3.85 -19.51 -1.65
N ALA A 127 4.47 -20.08 -2.70
CA ALA A 127 3.77 -20.90 -3.70
C ALA A 127 3.05 -22.12 -3.11
N ARG A 128 3.57 -22.71 -2.02
CA ARG A 128 3.02 -23.90 -1.37
C ARG A 128 2.02 -23.59 -0.26
N LEU A 129 1.79 -22.33 0.05
CA LEU A 129 0.87 -21.94 1.10
C LEU A 129 -0.59 -22.16 0.64
N PRO A 130 -1.48 -22.76 1.45
CA PRO A 130 -2.88 -22.95 1.09
C PRO A 130 -3.61 -21.62 0.79
N ASP A 131 -4.61 -21.65 -0.10
CA ASP A 131 -5.38 -20.46 -0.53
C ASP A 131 -5.93 -19.64 0.63
N LYS A 132 -6.39 -20.32 1.67
CA LYS A 132 -6.90 -19.70 2.90
C LYS A 132 -5.93 -18.68 3.51
N TRP A 133 -4.62 -18.92 3.38
CA TRP A 133 -3.57 -18.16 4.07
C TRP A 133 -2.71 -17.33 3.15
N ILE A 134 -2.87 -17.47 1.81
CA ILE A 134 -1.98 -16.84 0.84
C ILE A 134 -1.91 -15.31 0.96
N HIS A 135 -3.02 -14.66 1.35
CA HIS A 135 -3.08 -13.20 1.51
C HIS A 135 -2.85 -12.72 2.95
N ARG A 136 -2.69 -13.65 3.89
CA ARG A 136 -2.49 -13.37 5.33
C ARG A 136 -1.67 -14.48 6.01
N PRO A 137 -0.43 -14.71 5.55
CA PRO A 137 0.39 -15.80 6.07
C PRO A 137 0.67 -15.71 7.58
N TRP A 138 0.66 -14.52 8.14
CA TRP A 138 0.88 -14.28 9.58
C TRP A 138 -0.27 -14.80 10.48
N GLU A 139 -1.42 -15.13 9.90
CA GLU A 139 -2.53 -15.75 10.62
C GLU A 139 -2.50 -17.29 10.50
N ALA A 140 -1.60 -17.85 9.69
CA ALA A 140 -1.53 -19.28 9.47
C ALA A 140 -0.92 -19.99 10.68
N PRO A 141 -1.41 -21.19 11.04
CA PRO A 141 -0.76 -22.04 12.05
C PRO A 141 0.70 -22.33 11.70
N ALA A 142 1.56 -22.42 12.72
CA ALA A 142 2.99 -22.65 12.52
C ALA A 142 3.31 -23.93 11.71
N GLU A 143 2.53 -24.98 11.92
CA GLU A 143 2.64 -26.25 11.18
C GLU A 143 2.30 -26.10 9.70
N VAL A 144 1.33 -25.22 9.34
CA VAL A 144 0.98 -24.93 7.95
C VAL A 144 2.11 -24.17 7.27
N LEU A 145 2.70 -23.16 7.95
CA LEU A 145 3.85 -22.44 7.46
C LEU A 145 5.05 -23.36 7.25
N ALA A 146 5.36 -24.21 8.23
CA ALA A 146 6.46 -25.17 8.16
C ALA A 146 6.28 -26.13 6.98
N HIS A 147 5.07 -26.69 6.79
CA HIS A 147 4.77 -27.58 5.67
C HIS A 147 4.89 -26.88 4.32
N ALA A 148 4.52 -25.61 4.24
CA ALA A 148 4.68 -24.79 3.04
C ALA A 148 6.14 -24.33 2.82
N GLY A 149 7.04 -24.52 3.77
CA GLY A 149 8.43 -24.03 3.73
C GLY A 149 8.53 -22.52 3.94
N VAL A 150 7.54 -21.92 4.58
CA VAL A 150 7.48 -20.46 4.84
C VAL A 150 7.96 -20.21 6.27
N ALA A 151 8.99 -19.38 6.41
CA ALA A 151 9.47 -18.86 7.69
C ALA A 151 9.36 -17.33 7.67
N LEU A 152 8.35 -16.80 8.37
CA LEU A 152 8.14 -15.36 8.45
C LEU A 152 9.33 -14.67 9.13
N GLY A 153 9.78 -13.57 8.55
CA GLY A 153 11.00 -12.86 8.95
C GLY A 153 12.29 -13.44 8.35
N GLN A 154 12.20 -14.57 7.61
CA GLN A 154 13.36 -15.20 6.94
C GLN A 154 13.12 -15.39 5.45
N THR A 155 12.17 -16.27 5.06
CA THR A 155 11.85 -16.53 3.65
C THR A 155 10.84 -15.52 3.09
N TYR A 156 9.98 -14.97 3.94
CA TYR A 156 9.06 -13.90 3.62
C TYR A 156 8.91 -12.96 4.83
N PRO A 157 8.85 -11.64 4.65
CA PRO A 157 8.80 -10.71 5.77
C PRO A 157 7.49 -10.81 6.58
N HIS A 158 7.56 -10.43 7.85
CA HIS A 158 6.37 -10.08 8.61
C HIS A 158 5.74 -8.80 8.04
N PRO A 159 4.41 -8.60 8.18
CA PRO A 159 3.79 -7.32 7.87
C PRO A 159 4.49 -6.17 8.61
N ILE A 160 4.97 -5.17 7.85
CA ILE A 160 5.66 -4.00 8.44
C ILE A 160 4.70 -3.02 9.10
N VAL A 161 3.40 -3.23 8.96
CA VAL A 161 2.33 -2.47 9.63
C VAL A 161 1.15 -3.36 9.96
N GLU A 162 0.45 -3.02 11.03
CA GLU A 162 -0.87 -3.55 11.35
C GLU A 162 -1.96 -2.77 10.58
N LEU A 163 -2.73 -3.45 9.72
CA LEU A 163 -3.70 -2.79 8.84
C LEU A 163 -4.85 -2.12 9.61
N PRO A 164 -5.46 -2.73 10.64
CA PRO A 164 -6.49 -2.07 11.45
C PRO A 164 -5.97 -0.79 12.12
N ALA A 165 -4.86 -0.88 12.84
CA ALA A 165 -4.28 0.23 13.58
C ALA A 165 -3.82 1.37 12.66
N SER A 166 -3.15 1.05 11.56
CA SER A 166 -2.70 2.06 10.59
C SER A 166 -3.86 2.76 9.89
N ARG A 167 -4.96 2.03 9.60
CA ARG A 167 -6.18 2.62 9.06
C ARG A 167 -6.84 3.59 10.05
N GLU A 168 -6.94 3.19 11.30
CA GLU A 168 -7.51 4.02 12.36
C GLU A 168 -6.69 5.30 12.57
N ALA A 169 -5.37 5.18 12.66
CA ALA A 169 -4.46 6.32 12.76
C ALA A 169 -4.62 7.29 11.57
N ALA A 170 -4.71 6.75 10.34
CA ALA A 170 -4.94 7.58 9.16
C ALA A 170 -6.29 8.32 9.23
N LEU A 171 -7.37 7.65 9.61
CA LEU A 171 -8.69 8.27 9.75
C LEU A 171 -8.69 9.36 10.83
N ALA A 172 -8.04 9.12 11.97
CA ALA A 172 -7.90 10.09 13.05
C ALA A 172 -7.14 11.34 12.57
N ALA A 173 -6.02 11.16 11.85
CA ALA A 173 -5.27 12.28 11.28
C ALA A 173 -6.11 13.11 10.30
N TYR A 174 -6.93 12.47 9.44
CA TYR A 174 -7.80 13.20 8.53
C TYR A 174 -9.01 13.84 9.23
N ALA A 175 -9.45 13.32 10.37
CA ALA A 175 -10.53 13.92 11.15
C ALA A 175 -10.14 15.32 11.66
N THR A 176 -8.88 15.55 12.02
CA THR A 176 -8.38 16.85 12.46
C THR A 176 -8.53 17.95 11.40
N LEU A 177 -8.58 17.58 10.11
CA LEU A 177 -8.78 18.53 9.01
C LEU A 177 -10.23 19.00 8.84
N ARG A 178 -11.18 18.34 9.51
CA ARG A 178 -12.61 18.63 9.42
C ARG A 178 -13.09 19.53 10.56
N GLU A 179 -12.28 19.78 11.58
CA GLU A 179 -12.63 20.72 12.63
C GLU A 179 -12.73 22.12 12.05
N PRO A 180 -13.86 22.85 12.29
CA PRO A 180 -13.97 24.25 11.87
C PRO A 180 -12.85 25.04 12.55
N ILE A 181 -12.10 25.82 11.77
CA ILE A 181 -11.22 26.84 12.34
C ILE A 181 -12.11 27.73 13.20
N ALA A 182 -11.95 27.67 14.52
CA ALA A 182 -12.67 28.55 15.42
C ALA A 182 -12.42 29.99 14.95
N PRO A 183 -13.49 30.83 14.81
CA PRO A 183 -13.31 32.20 14.38
C PRO A 183 -12.36 32.89 15.38
N THR A 184 -11.25 33.38 14.87
CA THR A 184 -10.33 34.24 15.64
C THR A 184 -11.16 35.42 16.13
N ARG A 185 -11.39 35.48 17.45
CA ARG A 185 -12.03 36.63 18.05
C ARG A 185 -11.13 37.83 17.79
N ALA A 186 -11.66 38.81 17.03
CA ALA A 186 -11.07 40.12 16.88
C ALA A 186 -11.12 40.90 18.20
#